data_f3bbb51adedd04503f353b9c45a0ad30
#
_entry.id   f3bbb51adedd04503f353b9c45a0ad30
#
_cell.length_a   1.000
_cell.length_b   1.000
_cell.length_c   1.000
_cell.angle_alpha   90.00
_cell.angle_beta   90.00
_cell.angle_gamma   90.00
#
_symmetry.space_group_name_H-M   'P 1'
#
loop_
_entity.id
_entity.type
_entity.pdbx_description
1 polymer ?
#
loop_
_entity_poly.entity_id
_entity_poly.type
_entity_poly.pdbx_seq_one_letter_code
_entity_poly.pdbx_strand_id
1 'polypeptide(L)'
;MNSAVNIDANIDVQALGKVAVLMGGDSAEREVSLMSGQGVLDALRSSGVDASAFDPARQDLGQLKAAGFARVFIALHGRHGEDGSVQGALELLGLPYTGSGVMASAICMDKVMTKRVWLAEGLPTPRWVRLDRDELQRERVLEVPDRLGLPLIVKPPREGSSIGITKVLVAAQMPAAVQLATQYDPDVLCEEFIAGIELTCPVLGSGAHARALPVIRIAAPDGNYDYQHKYFSDDTGYHCPSGLPPEVEAEVQRLTLAAYRSLGCRGWGRADLMQRASDGAIFLLEMNTSPGMTGHSLVPLSARAAGIGYEQLCLQLLADAALDAKG
;
A
#
# COMPACT_ATOMS: atom_id res chain seq x y z
N MET A 1 -22.07 18.92 -0.23
CA MET A 1 -22.87 18.30 -1.31
C MET A 1 -22.07 17.12 -1.82
N ASN A 2 -22.48 15.90 -1.44
CA ASN A 2 -21.87 14.68 -1.96
C ASN A 2 -22.15 14.60 -3.46
N SER A 3 -21.17 14.92 -4.30
CA SER A 3 -21.21 14.50 -5.69
C SER A 3 -21.11 12.98 -5.69
N ALA A 4 -22.23 12.31 -5.96
CA ALA A 4 -22.25 10.88 -6.20
C ALA A 4 -21.14 10.57 -7.22
N VAL A 5 -20.28 9.65 -6.86
CA VAL A 5 -19.18 9.17 -7.70
C VAL A 5 -19.82 8.54 -8.93
N ASN A 6 -19.84 9.28 -10.04
CA ASN A 6 -20.31 8.76 -11.32
C ASN A 6 -19.24 7.78 -11.81
N ILE A 7 -19.41 6.50 -11.47
CA ILE A 7 -18.60 5.42 -11.97
C ILE A 7 -19.26 5.00 -13.27
N ASP A 8 -18.50 4.96 -14.37
CA ASP A 8 -19.01 4.52 -15.67
C ASP A 8 -19.70 3.15 -15.52
N ALA A 9 -21.04 3.20 -15.57
CA ALA A 9 -21.89 2.05 -15.30
C ALA A 9 -21.87 1.00 -16.41
N ASN A 10 -20.96 1.13 -17.40
CA ASN A 10 -21.02 0.31 -18.61
C ASN A 10 -19.62 -0.19 -19.04
N ILE A 11 -18.95 -0.94 -18.13
CA ILE A 11 -17.73 -1.67 -18.52
C ILE A 11 -18.15 -2.82 -19.42
N ASP A 12 -17.68 -2.83 -20.68
CA ASP A 12 -17.84 -3.97 -21.57
C ASP A 12 -16.96 -5.14 -21.09
N VAL A 13 -17.58 -6.06 -20.36
CA VAL A 13 -16.91 -7.22 -19.78
C VAL A 13 -16.29 -8.12 -20.86
N GLN A 14 -16.88 -8.20 -22.04
CA GLN A 14 -16.36 -9.01 -23.15
C GLN A 14 -15.05 -8.43 -23.71
N ALA A 15 -14.90 -7.10 -23.70
CA ALA A 15 -13.68 -6.42 -24.14
C ALA A 15 -12.49 -6.63 -23.16
N LEU A 16 -12.73 -7.11 -21.95
CA LEU A 16 -11.67 -7.41 -20.98
C LEU A 16 -10.82 -8.63 -21.38
N GLY A 17 -11.40 -9.57 -22.16
CA GLY A 17 -10.75 -10.81 -22.54
C GLY A 17 -10.50 -11.76 -21.36
N LYS A 18 -9.64 -12.75 -21.55
CA LYS A 18 -9.27 -13.70 -20.50
C LYS A 18 -8.32 -13.05 -19.48
N VAL A 19 -8.65 -13.13 -18.21
CA VAL A 19 -7.98 -12.46 -17.11
C VAL A 19 -7.26 -13.43 -16.19
N ALA A 20 -5.97 -13.16 -15.89
CA ALA A 20 -5.25 -13.84 -14.83
C ALA A 20 -5.35 -13.03 -13.54
N VAL A 21 -5.80 -13.63 -12.45
CA VAL A 21 -5.68 -13.07 -11.10
C VAL A 21 -4.42 -13.64 -10.48
N LEU A 22 -3.35 -12.81 -10.39
CA LEU A 22 -2.10 -13.21 -9.73
C LEU A 22 -2.30 -13.20 -8.23
N MET A 23 -2.12 -14.34 -7.57
CA MET A 23 -2.34 -14.54 -6.14
C MET A 23 -1.37 -15.57 -5.58
N GLY A 24 -1.13 -15.54 -4.29
CA GLY A 24 -0.16 -16.42 -3.64
C GLY A 24 1.26 -15.83 -3.69
N GLY A 25 2.11 -16.30 -4.60
CA GLY A 25 3.52 -15.89 -4.64
C GLY A 25 4.33 -16.48 -3.49
N ASP A 26 5.55 -15.97 -3.26
CA ASP A 26 6.53 -16.50 -2.30
C ASP A 26 6.87 -15.52 -1.17
N SER A 27 6.17 -14.39 -1.07
CA SER A 27 6.37 -13.40 -0.01
C SER A 27 5.85 -13.88 1.34
N ALA A 28 6.24 -13.21 2.42
CA ALA A 28 5.70 -13.43 3.76
C ALA A 28 4.19 -13.16 3.85
N GLU A 29 3.60 -12.44 2.88
CA GLU A 29 2.18 -12.09 2.81
C GLU A 29 1.36 -13.04 1.92
N ARG A 30 1.90 -14.24 1.60
CA ARG A 30 1.25 -15.24 0.75
C ARG A 30 -0.20 -15.53 1.12
N GLU A 31 -0.49 -15.76 2.40
CA GLU A 31 -1.85 -16.10 2.85
C GLU A 31 -2.85 -14.97 2.60
N VAL A 32 -2.43 -13.73 2.86
CA VAL A 32 -3.25 -12.54 2.57
C VAL A 32 -3.48 -12.37 1.08
N SER A 33 -2.46 -12.66 0.27
CA SER A 33 -2.55 -12.65 -1.20
C SER A 33 -3.53 -13.70 -1.73
N LEU A 34 -3.53 -14.90 -1.18
CA LEU A 34 -4.49 -15.95 -1.54
C LEU A 34 -5.92 -15.55 -1.19
N MET A 35 -6.14 -14.97 0.01
CA MET A 35 -7.47 -14.50 0.41
C MET A 35 -7.95 -13.33 -0.46
N SER A 36 -7.09 -12.34 -0.72
CA SER A 36 -7.39 -11.20 -1.60
C SER A 36 -7.71 -11.66 -3.02
N GLY A 37 -6.84 -12.52 -3.57
CA GLY A 37 -7.00 -13.03 -4.93
C GLY A 37 -8.24 -13.88 -5.11
N GLN A 38 -8.61 -14.69 -4.11
CA GLN A 38 -9.85 -15.46 -4.16
C GLN A 38 -11.08 -14.55 -4.19
N GLY A 39 -11.13 -13.53 -3.31
CA GLY A 39 -12.22 -12.55 -3.31
C GLY A 39 -12.36 -11.83 -4.66
N VAL A 40 -11.23 -11.37 -5.23
CA VAL A 40 -11.21 -10.72 -6.55
C VAL A 40 -11.67 -11.69 -7.64
N LEU A 41 -11.18 -12.93 -7.65
CA LEU A 41 -11.56 -13.95 -8.63
C LEU A 41 -13.07 -14.21 -8.63
N ASP A 42 -13.65 -14.35 -7.44
CA ASP A 42 -15.09 -14.60 -7.28
C ASP A 42 -15.91 -13.39 -7.74
N ALA A 43 -15.48 -12.17 -7.39
CA ALA A 43 -16.13 -10.93 -7.82
C ALA A 43 -16.08 -10.74 -9.35
N LEU A 44 -14.94 -11.01 -9.99
CA LEU A 44 -14.81 -10.91 -11.45
C LEU A 44 -15.66 -11.94 -12.16
N ARG A 45 -15.67 -13.20 -11.68
CA ARG A 45 -16.49 -14.28 -12.25
C ARG A 45 -17.99 -14.02 -12.10
N SER A 46 -18.44 -13.56 -10.93
CA SER A 46 -19.84 -13.21 -10.70
C SER A 46 -20.31 -12.06 -11.61
N SER A 47 -19.37 -11.20 -12.02
CA SER A 47 -19.59 -10.12 -12.98
C SER A 47 -19.48 -10.55 -14.45
N GLY A 48 -19.27 -11.85 -14.74
CA GLY A 48 -19.20 -12.39 -16.09
C GLY A 48 -17.83 -12.31 -16.77
N VAL A 49 -16.75 -11.98 -16.04
CA VAL A 49 -15.38 -11.96 -16.58
C VAL A 49 -14.82 -13.39 -16.66
N ASP A 50 -14.18 -13.74 -17.78
CA ASP A 50 -13.39 -14.97 -17.90
C ASP A 50 -12.09 -14.86 -17.11
N ALA A 51 -12.18 -15.06 -15.77
CA ALA A 51 -11.07 -14.90 -14.83
C ALA A 51 -10.59 -16.26 -14.30
N SER A 52 -9.26 -16.42 -14.18
CA SER A 52 -8.61 -17.62 -13.65
C SER A 52 -7.52 -17.25 -12.66
N ALA A 53 -7.40 -18.05 -11.60
CA ALA A 53 -6.31 -17.93 -10.63
C ALA A 53 -4.97 -18.28 -11.30
N PHE A 54 -3.92 -17.55 -10.92
CA PHE A 54 -2.56 -17.82 -11.35
C PHE A 54 -1.59 -17.56 -10.16
N ASP A 55 -0.89 -18.60 -9.72
CA ASP A 55 0.07 -18.51 -8.63
C ASP A 55 1.50 -18.56 -9.18
N PRO A 56 2.26 -17.43 -9.17
CA PRO A 56 3.60 -17.39 -9.74
C PRO A 56 4.63 -18.23 -8.95
N ALA A 57 4.33 -18.64 -7.71
CA ALA A 57 5.16 -19.61 -7.00
C ALA A 57 5.02 -21.05 -7.55
N ARG A 58 4.00 -21.32 -8.34
CA ARG A 58 3.68 -22.65 -8.91
C ARG A 58 3.70 -22.69 -10.42
N GLN A 59 3.60 -21.54 -11.08
CA GLN A 59 3.46 -21.41 -12.52
C GLN A 59 4.40 -20.33 -13.05
N ASP A 60 5.07 -20.58 -14.16
CA ASP A 60 5.96 -19.60 -14.80
C ASP A 60 5.13 -18.47 -15.43
N LEU A 61 5.44 -17.21 -15.09
CA LEU A 61 4.79 -16.03 -15.65
C LEU A 61 4.85 -15.97 -17.18
N GLY A 62 5.91 -16.54 -17.80
CA GLY A 62 6.03 -16.65 -19.25
C GLY A 62 4.89 -17.43 -19.91
N GLN A 63 4.18 -18.29 -19.16
CA GLN A 63 3.02 -19.05 -19.67
C GLN A 63 1.76 -18.20 -19.82
N LEU A 64 1.66 -17.02 -19.19
CA LEU A 64 0.47 -16.18 -19.24
C LEU A 64 0.04 -15.89 -20.69
N LYS A 65 0.98 -15.45 -21.51
CA LYS A 65 0.68 -15.11 -22.92
C LYS A 65 0.32 -16.33 -23.75
N ALA A 66 1.04 -17.44 -23.59
CA ALA A 66 0.76 -18.69 -24.28
C ALA A 66 -0.60 -19.30 -23.87
N ALA A 67 -1.04 -19.09 -22.63
CA ALA A 67 -2.34 -19.51 -22.14
C ALA A 67 -3.50 -18.58 -22.59
N GLY A 68 -3.22 -17.54 -23.38
CA GLY A 68 -4.20 -16.63 -23.97
C GLY A 68 -4.74 -15.58 -23.01
N PHE A 69 -4.06 -15.29 -21.91
CA PHE A 69 -4.47 -14.19 -21.04
C PHE A 69 -4.26 -12.84 -21.76
N ALA A 70 -5.26 -11.97 -21.67
CA ALA A 70 -5.28 -10.64 -22.28
C ALA A 70 -4.86 -9.54 -21.30
N ARG A 71 -5.08 -9.74 -20.00
CA ARG A 71 -4.72 -8.81 -18.92
C ARG A 71 -4.60 -9.51 -17.58
N VAL A 72 -4.07 -8.79 -16.60
CA VAL A 72 -3.70 -9.33 -15.30
C VAL A 72 -4.28 -8.44 -14.19
N PHE A 73 -4.94 -9.07 -13.22
CA PHE A 73 -5.23 -8.44 -11.94
C PHE A 73 -4.15 -8.87 -10.94
N ILE A 74 -3.38 -7.92 -10.40
CA ILE A 74 -2.36 -8.19 -9.39
C ILE A 74 -3.02 -8.15 -8.01
N ALA A 75 -3.09 -9.31 -7.34
CA ALA A 75 -3.50 -9.47 -5.96
C ALA A 75 -2.36 -10.06 -5.11
N LEU A 76 -1.12 -9.91 -5.60
CA LEU A 76 0.09 -10.23 -4.85
C LEU A 76 0.42 -9.10 -3.88
N HIS A 77 1.01 -9.44 -2.74
CA HIS A 77 1.45 -8.48 -1.73
C HIS A 77 2.92 -8.69 -1.38
N GLY A 78 3.59 -7.62 -0.92
CA GLY A 78 4.98 -7.64 -0.52
C GLY A 78 5.96 -7.85 -1.68
N ARG A 79 7.08 -8.52 -1.38
CA ARG A 79 8.15 -8.76 -2.36
C ARG A 79 7.62 -9.48 -3.59
N HIS A 80 8.18 -9.16 -4.76
CA HIS A 80 7.80 -9.61 -6.10
C HIS A 80 6.37 -9.19 -6.52
N GLY A 81 5.49 -8.81 -5.61
CA GLY A 81 4.13 -8.35 -5.89
C GLY A 81 4.00 -6.83 -6.00
N GLU A 82 4.69 -6.09 -5.11
CA GLU A 82 4.57 -4.63 -4.96
C GLU A 82 5.86 -3.86 -5.24
N ASP A 83 6.95 -4.54 -5.59
CA ASP A 83 8.29 -3.96 -5.72
C ASP A 83 8.73 -3.65 -7.16
N GLY A 84 7.82 -3.79 -8.12
CA GLY A 84 8.11 -3.58 -9.55
C GLY A 84 8.55 -4.83 -10.30
N SER A 85 8.86 -5.94 -9.61
CA SER A 85 9.37 -7.16 -10.25
C SER A 85 8.33 -7.82 -11.15
N VAL A 86 7.13 -8.13 -10.65
CA VAL A 86 6.05 -8.70 -11.45
C VAL A 86 5.56 -7.71 -12.51
N GLN A 87 5.52 -6.41 -12.20
CA GLN A 87 5.15 -5.36 -13.15
C GLN A 87 6.13 -5.35 -14.34
N GLY A 88 7.45 -5.42 -14.07
CA GLY A 88 8.47 -5.50 -15.12
C GLY A 88 8.35 -6.75 -16.00
N ALA A 89 8.03 -7.90 -15.42
CA ALA A 89 7.76 -9.12 -16.19
C ALA A 89 6.53 -8.96 -17.10
N LEU A 90 5.45 -8.34 -16.60
CA LEU A 90 4.22 -8.09 -17.37
C LEU A 90 4.43 -7.05 -18.47
N GLU A 91 5.26 -6.01 -18.25
CA GLU A 91 5.67 -5.07 -19.30
C GLU A 91 6.38 -5.77 -20.46
N LEU A 92 7.35 -6.65 -20.17
CA LEU A 92 8.08 -7.42 -21.18
C LEU A 92 7.17 -8.41 -21.92
N LEU A 93 6.17 -8.98 -21.25
CA LEU A 93 5.16 -9.84 -21.86
C LEU A 93 4.12 -9.04 -22.67
N GLY A 94 4.04 -7.72 -22.49
CA GLY A 94 3.04 -6.87 -23.12
C GLY A 94 1.61 -7.17 -22.62
N LEU A 95 1.47 -7.55 -21.36
CA LEU A 95 0.20 -7.86 -20.69
C LEU A 95 -0.20 -6.69 -19.79
N PRO A 96 -1.27 -5.94 -20.09
CA PRO A 96 -1.79 -4.89 -19.23
C PRO A 96 -2.14 -5.45 -17.84
N TYR A 97 -1.86 -4.67 -16.79
CA TYR A 97 -2.06 -5.09 -15.40
C TYR A 97 -2.65 -3.97 -14.55
N THR A 98 -3.31 -4.36 -13.46
CA THR A 98 -3.90 -3.43 -12.49
C THR A 98 -2.83 -2.77 -11.61
N GLY A 99 -3.07 -1.53 -11.21
CA GLY A 99 -2.22 -0.83 -10.23
C GLY A 99 -1.03 -0.11 -10.86
N SER A 100 -0.11 0.29 -10.02
CA SER A 100 1.05 1.12 -10.36
C SER A 100 2.07 0.37 -11.20
N GLY A 101 2.82 1.13 -12.03
CA GLY A 101 3.88 0.59 -12.88
C GLY A 101 5.17 0.29 -12.15
N VAL A 102 6.20 -0.09 -12.91
CA VAL A 102 7.48 -0.59 -12.38
C VAL A 102 8.14 0.41 -11.44
N MET A 103 8.35 1.65 -11.91
CA MET A 103 9.05 2.67 -11.13
C MET A 103 8.29 3.05 -9.86
N ALA A 104 7.00 3.29 -9.97
CA ALA A 104 6.17 3.70 -8.83
C ALA A 104 6.12 2.59 -7.76
N SER A 105 5.92 1.34 -8.16
CA SER A 105 5.94 0.18 -7.26
C SER A 105 7.27 0.04 -6.54
N ALA A 106 8.39 0.13 -7.27
CA ALA A 106 9.74 0.02 -6.70
C ALA A 106 10.04 1.14 -5.69
N ILE A 107 9.65 2.39 -6.00
CA ILE A 107 9.83 3.53 -5.09
C ILE A 107 8.96 3.37 -3.86
N CYS A 108 7.68 3.01 -4.02
CA CYS A 108 6.73 2.87 -2.91
C CYS A 108 7.13 1.73 -1.95
N MET A 109 7.71 0.66 -2.46
CA MET A 109 8.20 -0.44 -1.62
C MET A 109 9.36 0.00 -0.73
N ASP A 110 10.23 0.91 -1.19
CA ASP A 110 11.34 1.46 -0.41
C ASP A 110 10.91 2.76 0.31
N LYS A 111 10.60 2.65 1.61
CA LYS A 111 10.16 3.78 2.44
C LYS A 111 11.17 4.94 2.47
N VAL A 112 12.47 4.66 2.33
CA VAL A 112 13.51 5.71 2.26
C VAL A 112 13.40 6.48 0.96
N MET A 113 13.23 5.78 -0.18
CA MET A 113 13.07 6.42 -1.48
C MET A 113 11.75 7.20 -1.56
N THR A 114 10.66 6.61 -1.08
CA THR A 114 9.35 7.29 -0.95
C THR A 114 9.47 8.62 -0.19
N LYS A 115 10.10 8.60 0.99
CA LYS A 115 10.30 9.81 1.79
C LYS A 115 11.18 10.85 1.12
N ARG A 116 12.21 10.43 0.38
CA ARG A 116 13.06 11.35 -0.40
C ARG A 116 12.27 12.09 -1.47
N VAL A 117 11.41 11.36 -2.22
CA VAL A 117 10.54 11.98 -3.22
C VAL A 117 9.56 12.94 -2.56
N TRP A 118 8.87 12.52 -1.49
CA TRP A 118 7.93 13.39 -0.77
C TRP A 118 8.56 14.65 -0.22
N LEU A 119 9.77 14.56 0.37
CA LEU A 119 10.49 15.73 0.87
C LEU A 119 10.91 16.68 -0.26
N ALA A 120 11.30 16.15 -1.43
CA ALA A 120 11.63 16.98 -2.60
C ALA A 120 10.39 17.73 -3.14
N GLU A 121 9.20 17.15 -2.99
CA GLU A 121 7.91 17.75 -3.34
C GLU A 121 7.30 18.60 -2.20
N GLY A 122 8.02 18.78 -1.08
CA GLY A 122 7.54 19.55 0.07
C GLY A 122 6.41 18.88 0.86
N LEU A 123 6.23 17.57 0.74
CA LEU A 123 5.20 16.82 1.44
C LEU A 123 5.67 16.40 2.85
N PRO A 124 4.79 16.48 3.86
CA PRO A 124 5.14 16.19 5.24
C PRO A 124 5.29 14.68 5.47
N THR A 125 6.44 14.28 5.99
CA THR A 125 6.71 12.92 6.49
C THR A 125 7.51 13.02 7.78
N PRO A 126 7.44 12.06 8.72
CA PRO A 126 8.23 12.10 9.96
C PRO A 126 9.72 12.30 9.67
N ARG A 127 10.43 13.02 10.52
CA ARG A 127 11.91 13.11 10.44
C ARG A 127 12.50 11.71 10.53
N TRP A 128 13.56 11.47 9.78
CA TRP A 128 14.13 10.13 9.68
C TRP A 128 15.64 10.13 9.50
N VAL A 129 16.23 8.99 9.83
CA VAL A 129 17.63 8.63 9.59
C VAL A 129 17.64 7.26 8.95
N ARG A 130 18.35 7.09 7.85
CA ARG A 130 18.72 5.79 7.31
C ARG A 130 20.07 5.40 7.89
N LEU A 131 20.19 4.18 8.35
CA LEU A 131 21.44 3.50 8.61
C LEU A 131 21.61 2.46 7.52
N ASP A 132 22.63 2.58 6.68
CA ASP A 132 22.98 1.55 5.73
C ASP A 132 23.90 0.51 6.38
N ARG A 133 24.17 -0.58 5.63
CA ARG A 133 24.96 -1.69 6.15
C ARG A 133 26.29 -1.27 6.78
N ASP A 134 26.94 -0.25 6.21
CA ASP A 134 28.25 0.21 6.64
C ASP A 134 28.18 1.16 7.84
N GLU A 135 26.98 1.69 8.14
CA GLU A 135 26.70 2.62 9.24
C GLU A 135 26.10 1.95 10.48
N LEU A 136 26.00 0.61 10.51
CA LEU A 136 25.43 -0.14 11.65
C LEU A 136 26.39 -0.29 12.83
N GLN A 137 27.46 0.52 12.88
CA GLN A 137 28.37 0.57 14.01
C GLN A 137 27.65 1.15 15.24
N ARG A 138 28.02 0.64 16.43
CA ARG A 138 27.33 0.95 17.68
C ARG A 138 27.24 2.45 17.96
N GLU A 139 28.29 3.20 17.68
CA GLU A 139 28.36 4.64 17.90
C GLU A 139 27.31 5.37 17.07
N ARG A 140 27.22 5.03 15.77
CA ARG A 140 26.21 5.63 14.85
C ARG A 140 24.79 5.28 15.25
N VAL A 141 24.55 4.04 15.66
CA VAL A 141 23.24 3.60 16.14
C VAL A 141 22.80 4.39 17.38
N LEU A 142 23.74 4.66 18.31
CA LEU A 142 23.45 5.41 19.54
C LEU A 142 23.32 6.93 19.34
N GLU A 143 23.80 7.49 18.22
CA GLU A 143 23.60 8.90 17.85
C GLU A 143 22.16 9.18 17.32
N VAL A 144 21.42 8.17 16.87
CA VAL A 144 20.09 8.36 16.27
C VAL A 144 19.09 9.02 17.22
N PRO A 145 18.98 8.65 18.50
CA PRO A 145 18.11 9.33 19.46
C PRO A 145 18.43 10.81 19.66
N ASP A 146 19.68 11.23 19.57
CA ASP A 146 20.08 12.64 19.68
C ASP A 146 19.57 13.46 18.48
N ARG A 147 19.44 12.83 17.31
CA ARG A 147 18.97 13.48 16.08
C ARG A 147 17.45 13.52 15.96
N LEU A 148 16.76 12.44 16.36
CA LEU A 148 15.32 12.29 16.16
C LEU A 148 14.50 12.57 17.42
N GLY A 149 15.08 12.40 18.60
CA GLY A 149 14.37 12.37 19.88
C GLY A 149 13.82 10.96 20.18
N LEU A 150 13.22 10.84 21.35
CA LEU A 150 12.55 9.63 21.82
C LEU A 150 11.10 9.98 22.21
N PRO A 151 10.15 9.07 22.01
CA PRO A 151 10.30 7.76 21.37
C PRO A 151 10.55 7.85 19.86
N LEU A 152 11.12 6.78 19.26
CA LEU A 152 11.30 6.67 17.81
C LEU A 152 10.93 5.26 17.32
N ILE A 153 10.75 5.11 16.00
CA ILE A 153 10.47 3.84 15.35
C ILE A 153 11.71 3.38 14.59
N VAL A 154 12.07 2.11 14.76
CA VAL A 154 13.11 1.43 13.99
C VAL A 154 12.45 0.33 13.16
N LYS A 155 12.72 0.29 11.86
CA LYS A 155 12.08 -0.67 10.95
C LYS A 155 12.93 -0.97 9.71
N PRO A 156 12.76 -2.14 9.07
CA PRO A 156 13.31 -2.39 7.74
C PRO A 156 12.59 -1.49 6.72
N PRO A 157 13.32 -0.83 5.77
CA PRO A 157 12.68 0.09 4.82
C PRO A 157 11.85 -0.62 3.73
N ARG A 158 12.14 -1.88 3.38
CA ARG A 158 11.54 -2.61 2.25
C ARG A 158 10.68 -3.81 2.68
N GLU A 159 10.11 -3.75 3.88
CA GLU A 159 9.17 -4.75 4.37
C GLU A 159 7.79 -4.13 4.65
N GLY A 160 6.76 -4.93 4.42
CA GLY A 160 5.37 -4.60 4.71
C GLY A 160 4.90 -5.11 6.07
N SER A 161 3.60 -4.96 6.35
CA SER A 161 2.87 -5.64 7.42
C SER A 161 3.48 -5.53 8.83
N SER A 162 4.16 -4.42 9.13
CA SER A 162 4.80 -4.16 10.43
C SER A 162 5.88 -5.17 10.85
N ILE A 163 6.44 -5.95 9.91
CA ILE A 163 7.49 -6.91 10.17
C ILE A 163 8.79 -6.18 10.56
N GLY A 164 9.43 -6.61 11.65
CA GLY A 164 10.71 -6.06 12.11
C GLY A 164 10.65 -4.64 12.70
N ILE A 165 9.45 -4.11 12.98
CA ILE A 165 9.26 -2.79 13.59
C ILE A 165 9.48 -2.85 15.10
N THR A 166 10.18 -1.85 15.64
CA THR A 166 10.35 -1.63 17.08
C THR A 166 10.12 -0.16 17.44
N LYS A 167 9.26 0.08 18.43
CA LYS A 167 9.15 1.39 19.09
C LYS A 167 10.20 1.47 20.20
N VAL A 168 11.15 2.35 20.04
CA VAL A 168 12.26 2.59 20.98
C VAL A 168 11.87 3.72 21.93
N LEU A 169 11.82 3.39 23.22
CA LEU A 169 11.46 4.34 24.29
C LEU A 169 12.68 4.95 24.98
N VAL A 170 13.79 4.20 25.02
CA VAL A 170 15.06 4.61 25.65
C VAL A 170 16.23 4.21 24.74
N ALA A 171 17.29 5.03 24.71
CA ALA A 171 18.44 4.83 23.82
C ALA A 171 19.10 3.43 23.95
N ALA A 172 19.04 2.84 25.15
CA ALA A 172 19.60 1.50 25.39
C ALA A 172 18.93 0.39 24.56
N GLN A 173 17.71 0.61 24.04
CA GLN A 173 16.99 -0.35 23.18
C GLN A 173 17.45 -0.32 21.72
N MET A 174 18.15 0.74 21.28
CA MET A 174 18.54 0.93 19.87
C MET A 174 19.31 -0.26 19.28
N PRO A 175 20.34 -0.83 19.93
CA PRO A 175 21.07 -1.96 19.33
C PRO A 175 20.20 -3.18 19.05
N ALA A 176 19.30 -3.53 19.96
CA ALA A 176 18.38 -4.66 19.79
C ALA A 176 17.34 -4.38 18.68
N ALA A 177 16.81 -3.16 18.62
CA ALA A 177 15.86 -2.74 17.58
C ALA A 177 16.49 -2.80 16.17
N VAL A 178 17.72 -2.29 16.03
CA VAL A 178 18.48 -2.37 14.77
C VAL A 178 18.78 -3.82 14.41
N GLN A 179 19.22 -4.63 15.37
CA GLN A 179 19.48 -6.06 15.14
C GLN A 179 18.23 -6.81 14.66
N LEU A 180 17.04 -6.48 15.18
CA LEU A 180 15.80 -7.08 14.70
C LEU A 180 15.50 -6.65 13.25
N ALA A 181 15.58 -5.35 12.95
CA ALA A 181 15.29 -4.84 11.61
C ALA A 181 16.24 -5.42 10.56
N THR A 182 17.53 -5.62 10.90
CA THR A 182 18.54 -6.18 9.98
C THR A 182 18.36 -7.66 9.66
N GLN A 183 17.46 -8.37 10.35
CA GLN A 183 17.07 -9.73 9.95
C GLN A 183 16.27 -9.76 8.66
N TYR A 184 15.63 -8.63 8.30
CA TYR A 184 14.71 -8.51 7.17
C TYR A 184 15.26 -7.65 6.04
N ASP A 185 16.09 -6.66 6.35
CA ASP A 185 16.66 -5.74 5.36
C ASP A 185 18.08 -5.32 5.79
N PRO A 186 19.06 -5.26 4.88
CA PRO A 186 20.40 -4.80 5.23
C PRO A 186 20.46 -3.33 5.64
N ASP A 187 19.47 -2.52 5.25
CA ASP A 187 19.30 -1.13 5.66
C ASP A 187 18.30 -1.03 6.80
N VAL A 188 18.41 0.03 7.61
CA VAL A 188 17.46 0.33 8.69
C VAL A 188 16.95 1.75 8.56
N LEU A 189 15.65 1.92 8.66
CA LEU A 189 14.98 3.21 8.74
C LEU A 189 14.62 3.49 10.21
N CYS A 190 15.12 4.60 10.73
CA CYS A 190 14.73 5.15 12.03
C CYS A 190 13.90 6.41 11.81
N GLU A 191 12.73 6.51 12.44
CA GLU A 191 11.80 7.65 12.29
C GLU A 191 11.39 8.20 13.64
N GLU A 192 11.14 9.51 13.73
CA GLU A 192 10.47 10.07 14.92
C GLU A 192 9.09 9.43 15.08
N PHE A 193 8.74 9.13 16.31
CA PHE A 193 7.40 8.60 16.61
C PHE A 193 6.38 9.73 16.64
N ILE A 194 5.36 9.63 15.81
CA ILE A 194 4.23 10.57 15.79
C ILE A 194 3.14 10.04 16.72
N ALA A 195 3.00 10.65 17.89
CA ALA A 195 1.92 10.33 18.81
C ALA A 195 0.61 10.97 18.33
N GLY A 196 -0.42 10.16 18.06
CA GLY A 196 -1.68 10.68 17.56
C GLY A 196 -2.61 9.65 16.97
N ILE A 197 -3.37 10.07 15.97
CA ILE A 197 -4.39 9.26 15.30
C ILE A 197 -3.79 8.64 14.05
N GLU A 198 -3.93 7.34 13.89
CA GLU A 198 -3.56 6.63 12.67
C GLU A 198 -4.70 6.72 11.64
N LEU A 199 -4.34 7.12 10.43
CA LEU A 199 -5.26 7.35 9.33
C LEU A 199 -4.79 6.58 8.10
N THR A 200 -5.74 6.17 7.28
CA THR A 200 -5.43 5.64 5.95
C THR A 200 -6.42 6.18 4.93
N CYS A 201 -5.93 6.45 3.73
CA CYS A 201 -6.72 7.04 2.67
C CYS A 201 -6.45 6.32 1.35
N PRO A 202 -7.41 5.54 0.83
CA PRO A 202 -7.31 4.93 -0.48
C PRO A 202 -7.46 5.95 -1.62
N VAL A 203 -6.85 5.62 -2.77
CA VAL A 203 -6.93 6.38 -4.02
C VAL A 203 -7.37 5.45 -5.14
N LEU A 204 -8.23 5.93 -6.03
CA LEU A 204 -8.60 5.27 -7.29
C LEU A 204 -8.31 6.20 -8.47
N GLY A 205 -7.92 5.61 -9.61
CA GLY A 205 -7.66 6.30 -10.85
C GLY A 205 -6.21 6.77 -11.00
N SER A 206 -5.94 7.56 -12.03
CA SER A 206 -4.59 7.92 -12.47
C SER A 206 -4.48 9.40 -12.83
N GLY A 207 -3.31 10.00 -12.63
CA GLY A 207 -2.99 11.37 -13.02
C GLY A 207 -4.01 12.41 -12.50
N ALA A 208 -4.60 13.22 -13.39
CA ALA A 208 -5.59 14.22 -13.05
C ALA A 208 -6.94 13.61 -12.59
N HIS A 209 -7.23 12.36 -13.00
CA HIS A 209 -8.46 11.64 -12.64
C HIS A 209 -8.34 10.84 -11.34
N ALA A 210 -7.14 10.81 -10.73
CA ALA A 210 -6.96 10.20 -9.43
C ALA A 210 -7.80 10.92 -8.38
N ARG A 211 -8.55 10.15 -7.59
CA ARG A 211 -9.43 10.65 -6.53
C ARG A 211 -9.17 9.89 -5.22
N ALA A 212 -9.13 10.61 -4.12
CA ALA A 212 -9.09 10.03 -2.79
C ALA A 212 -10.50 9.55 -2.39
N LEU A 213 -10.57 8.40 -1.77
CA LEU A 213 -11.77 7.86 -1.16
C LEU A 213 -11.94 8.40 0.27
N PRO A 214 -13.07 8.12 0.96
CA PRO A 214 -13.26 8.48 2.35
C PRO A 214 -12.11 7.99 3.23
N VAL A 215 -11.64 8.85 4.12
CA VAL A 215 -10.57 8.54 5.07
C VAL A 215 -11.05 7.52 6.09
N ILE A 216 -10.20 6.59 6.46
CA ILE A 216 -10.43 5.63 7.53
C ILE A 216 -9.56 6.02 8.72
N ARG A 217 -10.16 6.12 9.90
CA ARG A 217 -9.44 6.21 11.17
C ARG A 217 -9.27 4.81 11.75
N ILE A 218 -8.04 4.47 12.08
CA ILE A 218 -7.65 3.19 12.68
C ILE A 218 -7.55 3.39 14.18
N ALA A 219 -8.29 2.60 14.96
CA ALA A 219 -8.27 2.58 16.41
C ALA A 219 -7.77 1.21 16.89
N ALA A 220 -6.45 1.04 16.87
CA ALA A 220 -5.82 -0.17 17.37
C ALA A 220 -5.79 -0.17 18.91
N PRO A 221 -5.99 -1.33 19.57
CA PRO A 221 -5.77 -1.45 21.01
C PRO A 221 -4.36 -1.02 21.39
N ASP A 222 -4.25 -0.22 22.46
CA ASP A 222 -2.97 0.29 22.98
C ASP A 222 -2.08 1.03 21.95
N GLY A 223 -2.67 1.45 20.81
CA GLY A 223 -1.92 2.10 19.73
C GLY A 223 -0.93 1.18 19.02
N ASN A 224 -1.12 -0.13 19.08
CA ASN A 224 -0.27 -1.13 18.43
C ASN A 224 -1.01 -1.76 17.23
N TYR A 225 -0.74 -1.27 16.02
CA TYR A 225 -1.31 -1.78 14.78
C TYR A 225 -0.30 -2.67 14.05
N ASP A 226 -0.10 -3.88 14.58
CA ASP A 226 0.78 -4.91 14.03
C ASP A 226 0.07 -5.85 13.04
N TYR A 227 0.83 -6.85 12.53
CA TYR A 227 0.33 -7.84 11.55
C TYR A 227 -0.90 -8.61 12.04
N GLN A 228 -0.94 -8.99 13.33
CA GLN A 228 -2.07 -9.71 13.92
C GLN A 228 -3.31 -8.83 13.94
N HIS A 229 -3.17 -7.57 14.36
CA HIS A 229 -4.27 -6.60 14.40
C HIS A 229 -4.73 -6.17 13.00
N LYS A 230 -3.87 -6.26 11.97
CA LYS A 230 -4.22 -5.91 10.59
C LYS A 230 -5.10 -6.95 9.90
N TYR A 231 -4.90 -8.24 10.16
CA TYR A 231 -5.48 -9.30 9.33
C TYR A 231 -6.25 -10.38 10.10
N PHE A 232 -6.02 -10.53 11.41
CA PHE A 232 -6.51 -11.68 12.17
C PHE A 232 -7.22 -11.34 13.49
N SER A 233 -7.27 -10.07 13.89
CA SER A 233 -7.96 -9.64 15.11
C SER A 233 -9.13 -8.73 14.77
N ASP A 234 -10.27 -8.97 15.44
CA ASP A 234 -11.46 -8.10 15.38
C ASP A 234 -11.39 -6.94 16.39
N ASP A 235 -10.29 -6.83 17.17
CA ASP A 235 -10.15 -5.82 18.24
C ASP A 235 -9.77 -4.44 17.68
N THR A 236 -9.33 -4.35 16.41
CA THR A 236 -9.03 -3.07 15.76
C THR A 236 -10.29 -2.41 15.22
N GLY A 237 -10.62 -1.26 15.74
CA GLY A 237 -11.74 -0.46 15.24
C GLY A 237 -11.37 0.30 13.96
N TYR A 238 -12.14 0.10 12.89
CA TYR A 238 -12.03 0.86 11.65
C TYR A 238 -13.24 1.79 11.49
N HIS A 239 -13.01 3.09 11.56
CA HIS A 239 -14.08 4.08 11.42
C HIS A 239 -14.05 4.68 10.02
N CYS A 240 -15.06 4.36 9.21
CA CYS A 240 -15.28 4.92 7.87
C CYS A 240 -16.77 5.28 7.69
N PRO A 241 -17.12 6.56 7.56
CA PRO A 241 -16.27 7.76 7.60
C PRO A 241 -15.44 7.92 8.87
N SER A 242 -14.31 8.63 8.75
CA SER A 242 -13.29 8.75 9.81
C SER A 242 -13.77 9.43 11.11
N GLY A 243 -14.84 10.23 11.01
CA GLY A 243 -15.31 11.10 12.09
C GLY A 243 -14.44 12.32 12.33
N LEU A 244 -13.47 12.61 11.45
CA LEU A 244 -12.66 13.83 11.50
C LEU A 244 -13.48 15.06 11.09
N PRO A 245 -13.08 16.27 11.52
CA PRO A 245 -13.60 17.51 10.97
C PRO A 245 -13.43 17.54 9.44
N PRO A 246 -14.40 18.07 8.68
CA PRO A 246 -14.35 18.06 7.20
C PRO A 246 -13.09 18.69 6.61
N GLU A 247 -12.57 19.75 7.23
CA GLU A 247 -11.33 20.41 6.81
C GLU A 247 -10.09 19.53 7.00
N VAL A 248 -10.06 18.71 8.04
CA VAL A 248 -8.96 17.76 8.32
C VAL A 248 -9.05 16.61 7.33
N GLU A 249 -10.24 16.06 7.08
CA GLU A 249 -10.44 14.99 6.08
C GLU A 249 -10.03 15.47 4.68
N ALA A 250 -10.42 16.69 4.30
CA ALA A 250 -10.02 17.29 3.02
C ALA A 250 -8.50 17.46 2.90
N GLU A 251 -7.82 17.84 3.98
CA GLU A 251 -6.35 17.97 4.00
C GLU A 251 -5.65 16.60 3.90
N VAL A 252 -6.15 15.57 4.60
CA VAL A 252 -5.65 14.18 4.45
C VAL A 252 -5.78 13.72 3.00
N GLN A 253 -6.95 13.92 2.38
CA GLN A 253 -7.20 13.55 0.99
C GLN A 253 -6.29 14.33 0.02
N ARG A 254 -6.10 15.63 0.24
CA ARG A 254 -5.21 16.48 -0.56
C ARG A 254 -3.74 15.97 -0.50
N LEU A 255 -3.24 15.71 0.71
CA LEU A 255 -1.89 15.19 0.92
C LEU A 255 -1.72 13.81 0.29
N THR A 256 -2.70 12.93 0.45
CA THR A 256 -2.72 11.60 -0.16
C THR A 256 -2.63 11.66 -1.69
N LEU A 257 -3.43 12.52 -2.33
CA LEU A 257 -3.39 12.70 -3.79
C LEU A 257 -2.07 13.29 -4.27
N ALA A 258 -1.50 14.25 -3.54
CA ALA A 258 -0.20 14.82 -3.86
C ALA A 258 0.91 13.74 -3.73
N ALA A 259 0.90 12.96 -2.66
CA ALA A 259 1.83 11.87 -2.42
C ALA A 259 1.73 10.77 -3.50
N TYR A 260 0.52 10.38 -3.87
CA TYR A 260 0.25 9.38 -4.91
C TYR A 260 0.78 9.82 -6.28
N ARG A 261 0.50 11.08 -6.66
CA ARG A 261 0.93 11.64 -7.95
C ARG A 261 2.42 11.86 -8.03
N SER A 262 3.06 12.32 -6.95
CA SER A 262 4.51 12.56 -6.91
C SER A 262 5.33 11.28 -7.10
N LEU A 263 4.77 10.13 -6.72
CA LEU A 263 5.38 8.81 -6.90
C LEU A 263 5.08 8.19 -8.28
N GLY A 264 4.24 8.83 -9.10
CA GLY A 264 3.81 8.29 -10.39
C GLY A 264 2.88 7.10 -10.28
N CYS A 265 2.15 6.97 -9.17
CA CYS A 265 1.18 5.90 -8.97
C CYS A 265 -0.01 6.02 -9.92
N ARG A 266 -0.60 4.87 -10.29
CA ARG A 266 -1.79 4.77 -11.16
C ARG A 266 -2.72 3.63 -10.73
N GLY A 267 -3.95 3.66 -11.27
CA GLY A 267 -4.99 2.65 -11.01
C GLY A 267 -5.55 2.77 -9.60
N TRP A 268 -4.82 2.38 -8.61
CA TRP A 268 -5.21 2.45 -7.21
C TRP A 268 -4.01 2.42 -6.26
N GLY A 269 -4.26 2.74 -5.01
CA GLY A 269 -3.26 2.68 -3.94
C GLY A 269 -3.87 3.10 -2.60
N ARG A 270 -3.08 3.09 -1.55
CA ARG A 270 -3.49 3.50 -0.20
C ARG A 270 -2.33 4.17 0.52
N ALA A 271 -2.52 5.41 0.93
CA ALA A 271 -1.58 6.11 1.81
C ALA A 271 -1.91 5.82 3.27
N ASP A 272 -0.91 5.55 4.07
CA ASP A 272 -1.01 5.46 5.52
C ASP A 272 -0.38 6.73 6.15
N LEU A 273 -1.09 7.35 7.11
CA LEU A 273 -0.75 8.65 7.66
C LEU A 273 -0.90 8.67 9.19
N MET A 274 -0.25 9.64 9.84
CA MET A 274 -0.49 9.98 11.24
C MET A 274 -0.92 11.43 11.37
N GLN A 275 -1.95 11.69 12.18
CA GLN A 275 -2.27 13.03 12.66
C GLN A 275 -1.72 13.19 14.07
N ARG A 276 -0.75 14.10 14.25
CA ARG A 276 -0.11 14.35 15.54
C ARG A 276 -1.07 15.01 16.53
N ALA A 277 -1.19 14.44 17.75
CA ALA A 277 -2.15 14.90 18.73
C ALA A 277 -1.86 16.31 19.29
N SER A 278 -0.59 16.74 19.32
CA SER A 278 -0.20 17.99 19.96
C SER A 278 -0.59 19.25 19.17
N ASP A 279 -0.65 19.16 17.83
CA ASP A 279 -0.85 20.32 16.94
C ASP A 279 -1.72 20.02 15.73
N GLY A 280 -2.20 18.76 15.56
CA GLY A 280 -3.02 18.33 14.43
C GLY A 280 -2.26 18.17 13.12
N ALA A 281 -0.94 18.32 13.08
CA ALA A 281 -0.13 18.16 11.88
C ALA A 281 -0.22 16.73 11.33
N ILE A 282 -0.34 16.61 9.99
CA ILE A 282 -0.50 15.34 9.31
C ILE A 282 0.82 14.92 8.67
N PHE A 283 1.18 13.65 8.79
CA PHE A 283 2.42 13.08 8.27
C PHE A 283 2.14 11.82 7.46
N LEU A 284 2.69 11.76 6.25
CA LEU A 284 2.68 10.58 5.37
C LEU A 284 3.69 9.54 5.87
N LEU A 285 3.28 8.29 6.03
CA LEU A 285 4.14 7.19 6.46
C LEU A 285 4.62 6.34 5.29
N GLU A 286 3.68 5.84 4.47
CA GLU A 286 3.95 4.97 3.32
C GLU A 286 2.82 5.05 2.29
N MET A 287 3.12 4.57 1.06
CA MET A 287 2.17 4.39 -0.02
C MET A 287 2.16 2.93 -0.46
N ASN A 288 1.01 2.27 -0.34
CA ASN A 288 0.82 0.88 -0.75
C ASN A 288 0.25 0.85 -2.16
N THR A 289 0.90 0.16 -3.10
CA THR A 289 0.53 0.12 -4.53
C THR A 289 -0.31 -1.09 -4.91
N SER A 290 -0.35 -2.13 -4.08
CA SER A 290 -1.24 -3.28 -4.21
C SER A 290 -1.86 -3.61 -2.85
N PRO A 291 -2.71 -2.71 -2.28
CA PRO A 291 -3.28 -2.91 -0.96
C PRO A 291 -4.22 -4.11 -0.94
N GLY A 292 -4.41 -4.71 0.25
CA GLY A 292 -5.25 -5.89 0.43
C GLY A 292 -6.66 -5.73 -0.09
N MET A 293 -7.23 -6.84 -0.60
CA MET A 293 -8.58 -6.95 -1.17
C MET A 293 -9.43 -8.03 -0.47
N THR A 294 -9.13 -8.35 0.79
CA THR A 294 -9.99 -9.24 1.59
C THR A 294 -11.27 -8.52 2.04
N GLY A 295 -12.23 -9.26 2.56
CA GLY A 295 -13.48 -8.68 3.08
C GLY A 295 -13.28 -7.65 4.22
N HIS A 296 -12.16 -7.71 4.94
CA HIS A 296 -11.78 -6.77 6.01
C HIS A 296 -10.78 -5.69 5.55
N SER A 297 -10.39 -5.70 4.28
CA SER A 297 -9.40 -4.75 3.76
C SER A 297 -9.93 -3.33 3.65
N LEU A 298 -9.01 -2.37 3.83
CA LEU A 298 -9.36 -0.96 4.01
C LEU A 298 -9.81 -0.29 2.72
N VAL A 299 -9.30 -0.71 1.54
CA VAL A 299 -9.74 -0.17 0.25
C VAL A 299 -11.18 -0.55 -0.04
N PRO A 300 -11.61 -1.83 0.05
CA PRO A 300 -13.02 -2.21 -0.06
C PRO A 300 -13.93 -1.51 0.96
N LEU A 301 -13.46 -1.33 2.22
CA LEU A 301 -14.21 -0.63 3.25
C LEU A 301 -14.50 0.83 2.84
N SER A 302 -13.47 1.56 2.43
CA SER A 302 -13.59 2.96 2.00
C SER A 302 -14.40 3.09 0.71
N ALA A 303 -14.22 2.19 -0.26
CA ALA A 303 -14.99 2.15 -1.49
C ALA A 303 -16.50 1.98 -1.19
N ARG A 304 -16.85 1.07 -0.29
CA ARG A 304 -18.25 0.86 0.15
C ARG A 304 -18.83 2.12 0.78
N ALA A 305 -18.05 2.83 1.62
CA ALA A 305 -18.48 4.11 2.20
C ALA A 305 -18.70 5.20 1.13
N ALA A 306 -18.00 5.11 -0.01
CA ALA A 306 -18.21 5.96 -1.18
C ALA A 306 -19.35 5.47 -2.11
N GLY A 307 -20.06 4.39 -1.76
CA GLY A 307 -21.14 3.82 -2.57
C GLY A 307 -20.68 2.86 -3.68
N ILE A 308 -19.42 2.40 -3.64
CA ILE A 308 -18.83 1.47 -4.62
C ILE A 308 -18.86 0.06 -4.04
N GLY A 309 -19.61 -0.86 -4.67
CA GLY A 309 -19.63 -2.26 -4.30
C GLY A 309 -18.30 -2.97 -4.62
N TYR A 310 -18.07 -4.13 -4.00
CA TYR A 310 -16.82 -4.86 -4.15
C TYR A 310 -16.59 -5.34 -5.60
N GLU A 311 -17.62 -5.90 -6.23
CA GLU A 311 -17.59 -6.35 -7.62
C GLU A 311 -17.31 -5.18 -8.58
N GLN A 312 -17.96 -4.03 -8.32
CA GLN A 312 -17.76 -2.82 -9.10
C GLN A 312 -16.35 -2.26 -8.95
N LEU A 313 -15.79 -2.29 -7.73
CA LEU A 313 -14.40 -1.93 -7.48
C LEU A 313 -13.44 -2.81 -8.29
N CYS A 314 -13.60 -4.14 -8.22
CA CYS A 314 -12.77 -5.09 -8.96
C CYS A 314 -12.85 -4.88 -10.48
N LEU A 315 -14.05 -4.66 -11.03
CA LEU A 315 -14.26 -4.36 -12.45
C LEU A 315 -13.59 -3.05 -12.88
N GLN A 316 -13.72 -2.00 -12.08
CA GLN A 316 -13.10 -0.70 -12.37
C GLN A 316 -11.58 -0.81 -12.39
N LEU A 317 -10.99 -1.43 -11.35
CA LEU A 317 -9.55 -1.66 -11.29
C LEU A 317 -9.04 -2.46 -12.50
N LEU A 318 -9.80 -3.47 -12.91
CA LEU A 318 -9.44 -4.30 -14.07
C LEU A 318 -9.57 -3.53 -15.38
N ALA A 319 -10.60 -2.69 -15.53
CA ALA A 319 -10.79 -1.85 -16.71
C ALA A 319 -9.64 -0.84 -16.89
N ASP A 320 -9.10 -0.32 -15.77
CA ASP A 320 -7.97 0.60 -15.73
C ASP A 320 -6.60 -0.09 -15.94
N ALA A 321 -6.57 -1.43 -16.14
CA ALA A 321 -5.33 -2.16 -16.37
C ALA A 321 -4.60 -1.64 -17.62
N ALA A 322 -3.33 -1.29 -17.47
CA ALA A 322 -2.51 -0.66 -18.52
C ALA A 322 -1.06 -1.12 -18.46
N LEU A 323 -0.29 -0.81 -19.51
CA LEU A 323 1.17 -0.86 -19.55
C LEU A 323 1.72 0.56 -19.35
N ASP A 324 2.89 0.70 -18.72
CA ASP A 324 3.55 2.01 -18.55
C ASP A 324 3.93 2.63 -19.89
N ALA A 325 4.36 1.81 -20.86
CA ALA A 325 4.81 2.28 -22.18
C ALA A 325 3.67 2.69 -23.13
N LYS A 326 2.41 2.50 -22.74
CA LYS A 326 1.24 2.77 -23.59
C LYS A 326 0.17 3.61 -22.88
N GLY A 327 0.48 4.11 -21.69
CA GLY A 327 -0.42 4.96 -20.89
C GLY A 327 -0.37 6.43 -21.27
#